data_9f8e9f807f2464cc0caa8c0c95cc3e63
#
_entry.id   9f8e9f807f2464cc0caa8c0c95cc3e63
#
_cell.length_a   1.000
_cell.length_b   1.000
_cell.length_c   1.000
_cell.angle_alpha   90.00
_cell.angle_beta   90.00
_cell.angle_gamma   90.00
#
_symmetry.space_group_name_H-M   'P 1'
#
loop_
_entity.id
_entity.type
_entity.pdbx_description
1 polymer ?
#
loop_
_entity_poly.entity_id
_entity_poly.type
_entity_poly.pdbx_seq_one_letter_code
_entity_poly.pdbx_strand_id
1 'polypeptide(L)'
;MMSKPYRWKITRDRIDTGAEGTEGPRNLDPTIKSNPARFSMHDDDGECYYEGVIYGEFDGFEPLEDFGTWNAGCTEIRIDGVAL
;
A
#
# COMPACT_ATOMS: atom_id res chain seq x y z
N MET A 1 -19.13 12.26 -5.30
CA MET A 1 -18.30 11.07 -5.52
C MET A 1 -17.98 10.41 -4.18
N MET A 2 -18.20 9.13 -4.08
CA MET A 2 -17.98 8.42 -2.81
C MET A 2 -16.51 8.07 -2.64
N SER A 3 -15.96 8.35 -1.46
CA SER A 3 -14.60 7.92 -1.13
C SER A 3 -14.56 6.41 -0.93
N LYS A 4 -13.38 5.83 -1.07
CA LYS A 4 -13.16 4.41 -0.84
C LYS A 4 -13.22 4.09 0.66
N PRO A 5 -13.59 2.85 1.05
CA PRO A 5 -13.68 2.47 2.46
C PRO A 5 -12.31 2.21 3.12
N TYR A 6 -11.23 2.46 2.41
CA TYR A 6 -9.87 2.23 2.89
C TYR A 6 -8.97 3.38 2.49
N ARG A 7 -7.82 3.49 3.17
CA ARG A 7 -6.74 4.38 2.74
C ARG A 7 -5.39 3.75 3.11
N TRP A 8 -4.37 4.06 2.32
CA TRP A 8 -3.02 3.57 2.58
C TRP A 8 -2.01 4.71 2.45
N LYS A 9 -0.85 4.51 3.05
CA LYS A 9 0.25 5.47 3.00
C LYS A 9 1.57 4.71 2.90
N ILE A 10 2.42 5.14 1.98
CA ILE A 10 3.80 4.63 1.88
C ILE A 10 4.63 5.31 2.98
N THR A 11 5.16 4.55 3.91
CA THR A 11 5.98 5.08 4.99
C THR A 11 7.47 4.91 4.73
N ARG A 12 7.84 4.01 3.83
CA ARG A 12 9.24 3.76 3.49
C ARG A 12 9.37 3.33 2.03
N ASP A 13 10.23 4.04 1.30
CA ASP A 13 10.60 3.74 -0.07
C ASP A 13 12.02 3.19 -0.06
N ARG A 14 12.17 1.90 -0.37
CA ARG A 14 13.46 1.22 -0.28
C ARG A 14 14.24 1.26 -1.59
N ILE A 15 13.69 1.84 -2.64
CA ILE A 15 14.34 1.95 -3.95
C ILE A 15 14.49 3.40 -4.43
N ASP A 16 14.30 4.36 -3.52
CA ASP A 16 14.51 5.78 -3.77
C ASP A 16 13.76 6.35 -4.98
N THR A 17 12.48 5.98 -5.11
CA THR A 17 11.63 6.52 -6.19
C THR A 17 10.92 7.81 -5.80
N GLY A 18 11.07 8.26 -4.54
CA GLY A 18 10.36 9.43 -4.04
C GLY A 18 8.96 9.14 -3.56
N ALA A 19 8.61 7.88 -3.36
CA ALA A 19 7.26 7.47 -3.00
C ALA A 19 6.93 7.67 -1.51
N GLU A 20 7.92 7.90 -0.66
CA GLU A 20 7.69 8.06 0.78
C GLU A 20 6.71 9.20 1.05
N GLY A 21 5.66 8.93 1.82
CA GLY A 21 4.61 9.89 2.10
C GLY A 21 3.43 9.84 1.13
N THR A 22 3.53 9.08 0.04
CA THR A 22 2.43 8.93 -0.91
C THR A 22 1.24 8.25 -0.24
N GLU A 23 0.06 8.79 -0.46
CA GLU A 23 -1.19 8.26 0.08
C GLU A 23 -2.16 7.90 -1.05
N GLY A 24 -2.99 6.93 -0.81
CA GLY A 24 -4.04 6.51 -1.72
C GLY A 24 -5.20 5.87 -1.00
N PRO A 25 -6.24 5.53 -1.72
CA PRO A 25 -6.47 5.75 -3.15
C PRO A 25 -6.72 7.23 -3.46
N ARG A 26 -6.98 7.53 -4.74
CA ARG A 26 -7.15 8.90 -5.20
C ARG A 26 -8.21 9.70 -4.43
N ASN A 27 -9.30 9.04 -4.05
CA ASN A 27 -10.42 9.62 -3.32
C ASN A 27 -10.43 9.16 -1.86
N LEU A 28 -9.26 9.11 -1.25
CA LEU A 28 -9.15 8.65 0.13
C LEU A 28 -9.93 9.52 1.09
N ASP A 29 -10.45 8.91 2.13
CA ASP A 29 -11.06 9.61 3.26
C ASP A 29 -10.02 9.69 4.38
N PRO A 30 -9.47 10.89 4.67
CA PRO A 30 -8.40 11.03 5.66
C PRO A 30 -8.87 10.77 7.09
N THR A 31 -10.16 10.62 7.32
CA THR A 31 -10.70 10.31 8.64
C THR A 31 -10.67 8.82 8.97
N ILE A 32 -10.45 7.96 7.97
CA ILE A 32 -10.35 6.52 8.19
C ILE A 32 -9.06 6.21 8.94
N LYS A 33 -9.21 5.70 10.17
CA LYS A 33 -8.08 5.33 11.04
C LYS A 33 -8.27 3.98 11.71
N SER A 34 -9.37 3.30 11.40
CA SER A 34 -9.69 2.00 11.98
C SER A 34 -8.92 0.88 11.31
N ASN A 35 -8.79 -0.24 12.02
CA ASN A 35 -8.23 -1.48 11.48
C ASN A 35 -6.87 -1.30 10.80
N PRO A 36 -5.88 -0.68 11.47
CA PRO A 36 -4.58 -0.47 10.86
C PRO A 36 -3.83 -1.78 10.64
N ALA A 37 -3.18 -1.91 9.49
CA ALA A 37 -2.31 -3.04 9.18
C ALA A 37 -1.09 -2.53 8.44
N ARG A 38 0.03 -3.22 8.61
CA ARG A 38 1.26 -2.91 7.87
C ARG A 38 1.29 -3.70 6.59
N PHE A 39 1.76 -3.07 5.52
CA PHE A 39 1.97 -3.80 4.27
C PHE A 39 3.40 -3.61 3.76
N SER A 40 3.84 -4.56 2.95
CA SER A 40 5.07 -4.44 2.19
C SER A 40 4.82 -4.97 0.78
N MET A 41 5.40 -4.30 -0.21
CA MET A 41 5.27 -4.68 -1.61
C MET A 41 6.62 -5.10 -2.16
N HIS A 42 6.61 -6.21 -2.90
CA HIS A 42 7.82 -6.92 -3.32
C HIS A 42 7.80 -7.22 -4.81
N ASP A 43 8.97 -7.46 -5.38
CA ASP A 43 9.10 -7.93 -6.76
C ASP A 43 9.03 -9.47 -6.82
N ASP A 44 9.22 -10.02 -8.03
CA ASP A 44 9.20 -11.46 -8.26
C ASP A 44 10.27 -12.22 -7.49
N ASP A 45 11.36 -11.55 -7.15
CA ASP A 45 12.47 -12.14 -6.42
C ASP A 45 12.29 -12.02 -4.90
N GLY A 46 11.19 -11.42 -4.46
CA GLY A 46 10.89 -11.22 -3.05
C GLY A 46 11.55 -10.01 -2.43
N GLU A 47 12.17 -9.15 -3.23
CA GLU A 47 12.82 -7.94 -2.73
C GLU A 47 11.77 -6.87 -2.39
N CYS A 48 11.86 -6.30 -1.19
CA CYS A 48 10.92 -5.30 -0.72
C CYS A 48 11.23 -3.94 -1.34
N TYR A 49 10.24 -3.35 -2.01
CA TYR A 49 10.36 -2.03 -2.61
C TYR A 49 9.73 -0.95 -1.73
N TYR A 50 8.57 -1.22 -1.16
CA TYR A 50 7.83 -0.24 -0.36
C TYR A 50 7.25 -0.88 0.89
N GLU A 51 7.19 -0.09 1.95
CA GLU A 51 6.48 -0.46 3.17
C GLU A 51 5.49 0.64 3.48
N GLY A 52 4.40 0.29 4.14
CA GLY A 52 3.39 1.27 4.48
C GLY A 52 2.37 0.74 5.47
N VAL A 53 1.30 1.51 5.60
CA VAL A 53 0.18 1.20 6.49
C VAL A 53 -1.11 1.39 5.72
N ILE A 54 -2.09 0.51 5.97
CA ILE A 54 -3.41 0.56 5.38
C ILE A 54 -4.46 0.55 6.50
N TYR A 55 -5.54 1.29 6.30
CA TYR A 55 -6.62 1.45 7.28
C TYR A 55 -7.97 1.18 6.62
N GLY A 56 -8.94 0.79 7.42
CA GLY A 56 -10.32 0.69 7.00
C GLY A 56 -10.72 -0.72 6.58
N GLU A 57 -11.59 -0.79 5.58
CA GLU A 57 -12.07 -2.06 5.02
C GLU A 57 -11.33 -2.36 3.73
N PHE A 58 -10.51 -3.40 3.74
CA PHE A 58 -9.64 -3.73 2.62
C PHE A 58 -9.45 -5.25 2.49
N ASP A 59 -9.15 -5.70 1.27
CA ASP A 59 -8.76 -7.08 1.01
C ASP A 59 -7.27 -7.31 1.28
N GLY A 60 -6.46 -6.28 1.03
CA GLY A 60 -5.02 -6.30 1.21
C GLY A 60 -4.25 -6.04 -0.08
N PHE A 61 -4.86 -6.24 -1.24
CA PHE A 61 -4.20 -6.02 -2.53
C PHE A 61 -4.21 -4.56 -2.98
N GLU A 62 -4.95 -3.69 -2.31
CA GLU A 62 -5.20 -2.33 -2.76
C GLU A 62 -3.93 -1.49 -2.99
N PRO A 63 -2.94 -1.47 -2.09
CA PRO A 63 -1.72 -0.70 -2.36
C PRO A 63 -0.97 -1.20 -3.59
N LEU A 64 -1.00 -2.50 -3.82
CA LEU A 64 -0.36 -3.11 -4.98
C LEU A 64 -1.07 -2.69 -6.26
N GLU A 65 -2.39 -2.81 -6.29
CA GLU A 65 -3.21 -2.46 -7.45
C GLU A 65 -3.23 -0.96 -7.72
N ASP A 66 -3.30 -0.15 -6.66
CA ASP A 66 -3.37 1.30 -6.79
C ASP A 66 -2.03 1.93 -7.13
N PHE A 67 -0.93 1.34 -6.69
CA PHE A 67 0.37 2.00 -6.75
C PHE A 67 1.54 1.09 -7.17
N GLY A 68 1.77 -0.01 -6.44
CA GLY A 68 3.00 -0.77 -6.55
C GLY A 68 3.26 -1.35 -7.93
N THR A 69 2.25 -1.96 -8.53
CA THR A 69 2.37 -2.57 -9.86
C THR A 69 2.66 -1.52 -10.93
N TRP A 70 1.94 -0.39 -10.88
CA TRP A 70 2.06 0.66 -11.89
C TRP A 70 3.36 1.44 -11.78
N ASN A 71 3.85 1.68 -10.56
CA ASN A 71 4.98 2.58 -10.33
C ASN A 71 6.32 1.87 -10.25
N ALA A 72 6.34 0.61 -9.89
CA ALA A 72 7.61 -0.10 -9.67
C ALA A 72 7.57 -1.56 -10.11
N GLY A 73 6.48 -2.03 -10.70
CA GLY A 73 6.37 -3.41 -11.14
C GLY A 73 6.31 -4.42 -10.00
N CYS A 74 5.84 -4.01 -8.82
CA CYS A 74 5.67 -4.94 -7.71
C CYS A 74 4.64 -6.01 -8.07
N THR A 75 4.90 -7.24 -7.64
CA THR A 75 4.05 -8.39 -7.96
C THR A 75 3.51 -9.09 -6.73
N GLU A 76 4.03 -8.78 -5.56
CA GLU A 76 3.61 -9.40 -4.30
C GLU A 76 3.35 -8.33 -3.25
N ILE A 77 2.33 -8.55 -2.44
CA ILE A 77 2.08 -7.73 -1.25
C ILE A 77 1.93 -8.64 -0.04
N ARG A 78 2.44 -8.19 1.09
CA ARG A 78 2.30 -8.88 2.38
C ARG A 78 1.58 -7.94 3.34
N ILE A 79 0.61 -8.48 4.08
CA ILE A 79 -0.10 -7.76 5.12
C ILE A 79 0.30 -8.35 6.46
N ASP A 80 0.87 -7.51 7.33
CA ASP A 80 1.42 -7.93 8.64
C ASP A 80 2.38 -9.11 8.52
N GLY A 81 3.17 -9.10 7.43
CA GLY A 81 4.17 -10.13 7.17
C GLY A 81 3.64 -11.39 6.49
N VAL A 82 2.34 -11.45 6.17
CA VAL A 82 1.73 -12.62 5.53
C VAL A 82 1.45 -12.32 4.06
N ALA A 83 2.03 -13.14 3.18
CA ALA A 83 1.82 -13.02 1.74
C ALA A 83 0.36 -13.32 1.38
N LEU A 84 -0.20 -12.51 0.51
CA LEU A 84 -1.57 -12.70 0.04
C LEU A 84 -1.62 -13.52 -1.25
#